data_82e89059c3374c7698b9040eb9a16387
#
_entry.id   82e89059c3374c7698b9040eb9a16387
#
_cell.length_a   1.000
_cell.length_b   1.000
_cell.length_c   1.000
_cell.angle_alpha   90.00
_cell.angle_beta   90.00
_cell.angle_gamma   90.00
#
_symmetry.space_group_name_H-M   'P 1'
#
loop_
_entity.id
_entity.type
_entity.pdbx_description
1 polymer ?
#
loop_
_entity_poly.entity_id
_entity_poly.type
_entity_poly.pdbx_seq_one_letter_code
_entity_poly.pdbx_strand_id
1 'polypeptide(L)'
;HYSALFVQNGKPGAKFRFTQTGGGSNRLNQVKGGHVDVTGFSIAEYVQYKEAGIRALAVLSEEREAALSNLPTALEQGVEATHSLMQFWWAPKGTSQERVDYLANLLGQAMETDYVRERLAQLHIEPIFLTGDELKAKVDERGALLNEITIESPPALPPLHWIILGLTIIFSIWAWREDKNKKAA
;
A
#
# COMPACT_ATOMS: atom_id res chain seq x y z
N HIS A 1 1.55 -1.17 0.84
CA HIS A 1 1.64 -2.51 1.46
C HIS A 1 1.55 -3.61 0.41
N TYR A 2 0.44 -3.67 -0.34
CA TYR A 2 0.23 -4.71 -1.36
C TYR A 2 1.29 -4.72 -2.46
N SER A 3 1.71 -3.58 -2.99
CA SER A 3 2.77 -3.51 -4.01
C SER A 3 4.04 -4.24 -3.59
N ALA A 4 4.48 -4.07 -2.34
CA ALA A 4 5.66 -4.76 -1.83
C ALA A 4 5.41 -6.26 -1.60
N LEU A 5 4.18 -6.67 -1.25
CA LEU A 5 3.80 -8.07 -1.16
C LEU A 5 3.83 -8.75 -2.54
N PHE A 6 3.34 -8.09 -3.58
CA PHE A 6 3.46 -8.60 -4.95
C PHE A 6 4.92 -8.80 -5.35
N VAL A 7 5.79 -7.82 -5.07
CA VAL A 7 7.23 -7.96 -5.34
C VAL A 7 7.85 -9.09 -4.53
N GLN A 8 7.49 -9.26 -3.26
CA GLN A 8 7.98 -10.34 -2.41
C GLN A 8 7.57 -11.71 -2.95
N ASN A 9 6.32 -11.88 -3.36
CA ASN A 9 5.83 -13.12 -3.94
C ASN A 9 6.41 -13.40 -5.33
N GLY A 10 6.59 -12.36 -6.14
CA GLY A 10 7.12 -12.48 -7.49
C GLY A 10 8.64 -12.67 -7.59
N LYS A 11 9.36 -12.63 -6.45
CA LYS A 11 10.82 -12.83 -6.41
C LYS A 11 11.21 -13.80 -5.31
N PRO A 12 11.57 -15.05 -5.64
CA PRO A 12 12.01 -16.02 -4.64
C PRO A 12 13.14 -15.48 -3.76
N GLY A 13 12.98 -15.60 -2.45
CA GLY A 13 13.96 -15.13 -1.47
C GLY A 13 13.86 -13.65 -1.09
N ALA A 14 13.04 -12.85 -1.77
CA ALA A 14 12.78 -11.48 -1.35
C ALA A 14 11.95 -11.47 -0.04
N LYS A 15 12.37 -10.68 0.94
CA LYS A 15 11.65 -10.48 2.20
C LYS A 15 11.67 -9.01 2.59
N PHE A 16 10.50 -8.47 2.92
CA PHE A 16 10.35 -7.11 3.39
C PHE A 16 9.87 -7.07 4.83
N ARG A 17 10.43 -6.19 5.63
CA ARG A 17 9.87 -5.78 6.90
C ARG A 17 8.95 -4.58 6.66
N PHE A 18 7.66 -4.78 6.86
CA PHE A 18 6.66 -3.74 6.62
C PHE A 18 6.56 -2.78 7.79
N THR A 19 6.45 -1.49 7.48
CA THR A 19 6.10 -0.46 8.44
C THR A 19 4.98 0.42 7.91
N GLN A 20 4.10 0.89 8.77
CA GLN A 20 3.01 1.78 8.39
C GLN A 20 3.47 3.22 8.47
N THR A 21 3.47 3.90 7.34
CA THR A 21 3.98 5.27 7.21
C THR A 21 2.88 6.30 6.89
N GLY A 22 1.66 5.85 6.59
CA GLY A 22 0.54 6.72 6.21
C GLY A 22 0.56 7.15 4.74
N GLY A 23 0.14 8.38 4.47
CA GLY A 23 -0.04 8.90 3.11
C GLY A 23 1.28 9.19 2.36
N GLY A 24 1.17 9.63 1.09
CA GLY A 24 2.31 9.79 0.18
C GLY A 24 3.41 10.71 0.71
N SER A 25 3.06 11.87 1.25
CA SER A 25 4.02 12.81 1.84
C SER A 25 4.78 12.22 3.04
N ASN A 26 4.09 11.45 3.89
CA ASN A 26 4.74 10.75 5.00
C ASN A 26 5.69 9.67 4.49
N ARG A 27 5.28 8.89 3.48
CA ARG A 27 6.15 7.90 2.82
C ARG A 27 7.42 8.55 2.26
N LEU A 28 7.27 9.70 1.60
CA LEU A 28 8.40 10.48 1.09
C LEU A 28 9.36 10.86 2.21
N ASN A 29 8.86 11.40 3.31
CA ASN A 29 9.68 11.80 4.45
C ASN A 29 10.40 10.61 5.09
N GLN A 30 9.75 9.45 5.20
CA GLN A 30 10.36 8.24 5.75
C GLN A 30 11.50 7.70 4.89
N VAL A 31 11.36 7.67 3.56
CA VAL A 31 12.43 7.21 2.68
C VAL A 31 13.57 8.23 2.61
N LYS A 32 13.27 9.52 2.57
CA LYS A 32 14.30 10.59 2.60
C LYS A 32 15.09 10.62 3.91
N GLY A 33 14.42 10.33 5.02
CA GLY A 33 15.03 10.26 6.34
C GLY A 33 15.80 8.97 6.61
N GLY A 34 15.81 8.01 5.67
CA GLY A 34 16.46 6.72 5.86
C GLY A 34 15.78 5.80 6.88
N HIS A 35 14.52 6.11 7.24
CA HIS A 35 13.72 5.27 8.16
C HIS A 35 13.11 4.05 7.48
N VAL A 36 12.97 4.11 6.16
CA VAL A 36 12.60 2.98 5.30
C VAL A 36 13.51 2.99 4.06
N ASP A 37 13.87 1.80 3.59
CA ASP A 37 14.79 1.62 2.46
C ASP A 37 14.06 1.78 1.11
N VAL A 38 12.79 1.40 1.05
CA VAL A 38 11.97 1.41 -0.16
C VAL A 38 10.52 1.70 0.16
N THR A 39 9.82 2.36 -0.77
CA THR A 39 8.40 2.65 -0.66
C THR A 39 7.73 2.62 -2.03
N GLY A 40 6.39 2.51 -2.05
CA GLY A 40 5.59 2.58 -3.28
C GLY A 40 4.89 3.93 -3.40
N PHE A 41 4.86 4.47 -4.60
CA PHE A 41 4.10 5.65 -4.99
C PHE A 41 3.24 5.33 -6.21
N SER A 42 2.15 6.07 -6.39
CA SER A 42 1.51 6.14 -7.69
C SER A 42 2.41 6.91 -8.67
N ILE A 43 2.16 6.76 -9.97
CA ILE A 43 2.91 7.50 -10.99
C ILE A 43 2.76 9.00 -10.77
N ALA A 44 1.54 9.48 -10.50
CA ALA A 44 1.26 10.89 -10.20
C ALA A 44 2.04 11.40 -8.98
N GLU A 45 2.09 10.62 -7.88
CA GLU A 45 2.89 10.97 -6.71
C GLU A 45 4.38 11.00 -7.05
N TYR A 46 4.88 10.01 -7.79
CA TYR A 46 6.30 9.97 -8.15
C TYR A 46 6.70 11.15 -9.05
N VAL A 47 5.91 11.48 -10.06
CA VAL A 47 6.17 12.65 -10.93
C VAL A 47 6.25 13.94 -10.10
N GLN A 48 5.39 14.08 -9.09
CA GLN A 48 5.41 15.20 -8.15
C GLN A 48 6.67 15.21 -7.25
N TYR A 49 7.17 14.03 -6.86
CA TYR A 49 8.23 13.88 -5.87
C TYR A 49 9.62 13.58 -6.46
N LYS A 50 9.76 13.35 -7.76
CA LYS A 50 11.02 12.93 -8.40
C LYS A 50 12.19 13.88 -8.11
N GLU A 51 11.92 15.19 -7.99
CA GLU A 51 12.95 16.20 -7.67
C GLU A 51 13.32 16.21 -6.17
N ALA A 52 12.64 15.43 -5.35
CA ALA A 52 12.92 15.36 -3.91
C ALA A 52 14.10 14.44 -3.55
N GLY A 53 14.86 13.96 -4.52
CA GLY A 53 16.05 13.12 -4.33
C GLY A 53 15.73 11.63 -4.14
N ILE A 54 14.54 11.17 -4.52
CA ILE A 54 14.19 9.76 -4.58
C ILE A 54 14.46 9.19 -5.98
N ARG A 55 14.77 7.90 -6.05
CA ARG A 55 14.98 7.17 -7.31
C ARG A 55 13.94 6.08 -7.48
N ALA A 56 13.21 6.11 -8.60
CA ALA A 56 12.37 4.98 -8.98
C ALA A 56 13.23 3.78 -9.39
N LEU A 57 12.79 2.58 -9.05
CA LEU A 57 13.47 1.33 -9.34
C LEU A 57 12.75 0.54 -10.44
N ALA A 58 11.43 0.51 -10.40
CA ALA A 58 10.58 -0.17 -11.37
C ALA A 58 9.16 0.40 -11.34
N VAL A 59 8.41 0.20 -12.42
CA VAL A 59 6.93 0.26 -12.41
C VAL A 59 6.38 -1.15 -12.29
N LEU A 60 5.20 -1.28 -11.66
CA LEU A 60 4.51 -2.57 -11.47
C LEU A 60 3.39 -2.77 -12.49
N SER A 61 3.52 -2.21 -13.67
CA SER A 61 2.64 -2.44 -14.82
C SER A 61 3.20 -3.53 -15.73
N GLU A 62 2.39 -4.09 -16.59
CA GLU A 62 2.79 -5.10 -17.58
C GLU A 62 3.75 -4.51 -18.61
N GLU A 63 3.51 -3.27 -19.01
CA GLU A 63 4.32 -2.50 -19.94
C GLU A 63 4.86 -1.23 -19.27
N ARG A 64 5.87 -0.62 -19.90
CA ARG A 64 6.42 0.66 -19.41
C ARG A 64 5.40 1.77 -19.55
N GLU A 65 5.34 2.61 -18.54
CA GLU A 65 4.46 3.76 -18.53
C GLU A 65 4.97 4.90 -19.40
N ALA A 66 4.12 5.48 -20.23
CA ALA A 66 4.49 6.55 -21.15
C ALA A 66 5.10 7.76 -20.40
N ALA A 67 4.60 8.08 -19.21
CA ALA A 67 5.13 9.16 -18.36
C ALA A 67 6.53 8.87 -17.80
N LEU A 68 6.96 7.60 -17.80
CA LEU A 68 8.22 7.11 -17.22
C LEU A 68 8.89 6.09 -18.15
N SER A 69 8.92 6.36 -19.45
CA SER A 69 9.37 5.44 -20.52
C SER A 69 10.80 4.88 -20.30
N ASN A 70 11.65 5.62 -19.59
CA ASN A 70 13.00 5.18 -19.25
C ASN A 70 13.05 4.25 -18.02
N LEU A 71 11.94 4.11 -17.28
CA LEU A 71 11.90 3.26 -16.09
C LEU A 71 11.42 1.86 -16.49
N PRO A 72 12.22 0.81 -16.22
CA PRO A 72 11.82 -0.56 -16.55
C PRO A 72 10.65 -1.03 -15.67
N THR A 73 9.92 -2.02 -16.17
CA THR A 73 8.93 -2.74 -15.35
C THR A 73 9.63 -3.71 -14.39
N ALA A 74 8.89 -4.18 -13.38
CA ALA A 74 9.36 -5.28 -12.53
C ALA A 74 9.58 -6.56 -13.33
N LEU A 75 8.69 -6.85 -14.29
CA LEU A 75 8.78 -8.01 -15.18
C LEU A 75 10.07 -8.00 -16.02
N GLU A 76 10.44 -6.85 -16.60
CA GLU A 76 11.69 -6.71 -17.35
C GLU A 76 12.93 -6.97 -16.48
N GLN A 77 12.82 -6.82 -15.16
CA GLN A 77 13.88 -7.09 -14.20
C GLN A 77 13.82 -8.49 -13.58
N GLY A 78 12.96 -9.36 -14.12
CA GLY A 78 12.80 -10.75 -13.65
C GLY A 78 12.11 -10.85 -12.28
N VAL A 79 11.20 -9.92 -12.00
CA VAL A 79 10.32 -9.96 -10.82
C VAL A 79 8.88 -10.08 -11.31
N GLU A 80 8.27 -11.23 -11.05
CA GLU A 80 6.90 -11.56 -11.47
C GLU A 80 5.87 -10.80 -10.58
N ALA A 81 5.83 -9.48 -10.74
CA ALA A 81 4.98 -8.62 -9.95
C ALA A 81 4.32 -7.55 -10.81
N THR A 82 3.00 -7.61 -10.87
CA THR A 82 2.15 -6.56 -11.45
C THR A 82 1.17 -6.06 -10.41
N HIS A 83 1.01 -4.75 -10.32
CA HIS A 83 0.05 -4.13 -9.43
C HIS A 83 -0.35 -2.76 -9.94
N SER A 84 -1.63 -2.51 -10.10
CA SER A 84 -2.17 -1.20 -10.45
C SER A 84 -3.04 -0.66 -9.33
N LEU A 85 -3.03 0.64 -9.16
CA LEU A 85 -3.93 1.34 -8.26
C LEU A 85 -5.26 1.60 -8.97
N MET A 86 -6.36 1.19 -8.34
CA MET A 86 -7.70 1.52 -8.81
C MET A 86 -8.44 2.32 -7.73
N GLN A 87 -9.22 3.29 -8.15
CA GLN A 87 -10.11 4.05 -7.28
C GLN A 87 -11.55 3.64 -7.55
N PHE A 88 -12.30 3.45 -6.48
CA PHE A 88 -13.70 3.02 -6.54
C PHE A 88 -14.59 4.04 -5.87
N TRP A 89 -15.74 4.27 -6.45
CA TRP A 89 -16.84 5.00 -5.84
C TRP A 89 -17.82 4.01 -5.22
N TRP A 90 -18.14 4.18 -3.96
CA TRP A 90 -19.00 3.28 -3.22
C TRP A 90 -20.27 3.98 -2.77
N ALA A 91 -21.41 3.31 -2.93
CA ALA A 91 -22.66 3.72 -2.33
C ALA A 91 -22.94 2.91 -1.06
N PRO A 92 -23.60 3.47 -0.03
CA PRO A 92 -24.04 2.72 1.14
C PRO A 92 -24.94 1.55 0.75
N LYS A 93 -24.87 0.46 1.53
CA LYS A 93 -25.78 -0.69 1.36
C LYS A 93 -27.22 -0.23 1.48
N GLY A 94 -28.07 -0.61 0.53
CA GLY A 94 -29.49 -0.24 0.48
C GLY A 94 -29.77 1.05 -0.30
N THR A 95 -28.77 1.68 -0.91
CA THR A 95 -29.02 2.74 -1.91
C THR A 95 -29.82 2.15 -3.07
N SER A 96 -30.89 2.84 -3.47
CA SER A 96 -31.73 2.37 -4.56
C SER A 96 -30.95 2.31 -5.88
N GLN A 97 -31.25 1.34 -6.73
CA GLN A 97 -30.58 1.17 -8.01
C GLN A 97 -30.71 2.42 -8.90
N GLU A 98 -31.86 3.07 -8.92
CA GLU A 98 -32.11 4.32 -9.63
C GLU A 98 -31.07 5.42 -9.24
N ARG A 99 -30.76 5.54 -7.94
CA ARG A 99 -29.76 6.50 -7.47
C ARG A 99 -28.33 6.10 -7.86
N VAL A 100 -28.03 4.81 -7.80
CA VAL A 100 -26.74 4.29 -8.24
C VAL A 100 -26.54 4.57 -9.73
N ASP A 101 -27.52 4.26 -10.55
CA ASP A 101 -27.49 4.48 -12.00
C ASP A 101 -27.39 5.98 -12.35
N TYR A 102 -28.12 6.82 -11.64
CA TYR A 102 -28.05 8.27 -11.81
C TYR A 102 -26.63 8.80 -11.52
N LEU A 103 -26.02 8.38 -10.41
CA LEU A 103 -24.67 8.81 -10.04
C LEU A 103 -23.62 8.25 -11.01
N ALA A 104 -23.75 6.99 -11.40
CA ALA A 104 -22.85 6.39 -12.39
C ALA A 104 -22.91 7.14 -13.74
N ASN A 105 -24.11 7.50 -14.19
CA ASN A 105 -24.27 8.28 -15.41
C ASN A 105 -23.64 9.68 -15.30
N LEU A 106 -23.84 10.38 -14.19
CA LEU A 106 -23.19 11.67 -13.95
C LEU A 106 -21.68 11.58 -13.96
N LEU A 107 -21.12 10.55 -13.32
CA LEU A 107 -19.67 10.31 -13.30
C LEU A 107 -19.16 10.01 -14.72
N GLY A 108 -19.88 9.18 -15.49
CA GLY A 108 -19.54 8.91 -16.88
C GLY A 108 -19.53 10.18 -17.74
N GLN A 109 -20.56 11.03 -17.62
CA GLN A 109 -20.61 12.31 -18.33
C GLN A 109 -19.45 13.23 -17.90
N ALA A 110 -19.10 13.26 -16.61
CA ALA A 110 -17.96 14.05 -16.13
C ALA A 110 -16.64 13.59 -16.73
N MET A 111 -16.43 12.27 -16.87
CA MET A 111 -15.23 11.70 -17.50
C MET A 111 -15.06 12.07 -18.97
N GLU A 112 -16.16 12.39 -19.66
CA GLU A 112 -16.14 12.80 -21.06
C GLU A 112 -15.83 14.29 -21.27
N THR A 113 -15.84 15.10 -20.20
CA THR A 113 -15.54 16.54 -20.29
C THR A 113 -14.06 16.81 -20.56
N ASP A 114 -13.77 17.83 -21.37
CA ASP A 114 -12.39 18.25 -21.67
C ASP A 114 -11.63 18.58 -20.39
N TYR A 115 -12.27 19.23 -19.43
CA TYR A 115 -11.67 19.57 -18.13
C TYR A 115 -11.15 18.34 -17.38
N VAL A 116 -11.95 17.27 -17.29
CA VAL A 116 -11.54 16.04 -16.60
C VAL A 116 -10.47 15.30 -17.39
N ARG A 117 -10.62 15.19 -18.70
CA ARG A 117 -9.64 14.55 -19.59
C ARG A 117 -8.27 15.23 -19.51
N GLU A 118 -8.23 16.55 -19.61
CA GLU A 118 -7.00 17.33 -19.47
C GLU A 118 -6.38 17.16 -18.08
N ARG A 119 -7.22 17.15 -17.04
CA ARG A 119 -6.73 17.00 -15.68
C ARG A 119 -6.14 15.62 -15.40
N LEU A 120 -6.76 14.56 -15.91
CA LEU A 120 -6.24 13.20 -15.83
C LEU A 120 -4.92 13.07 -16.59
N ALA A 121 -4.83 13.65 -17.79
CA ALA A 121 -3.59 13.66 -18.58
C ALA A 121 -2.44 14.39 -17.83
N GLN A 122 -2.72 15.55 -17.24
CA GLN A 122 -1.73 16.29 -16.42
C GLN A 122 -1.23 15.48 -15.21
N LEU A 123 -2.08 14.64 -14.65
CA LEU A 123 -1.77 13.78 -13.51
C LEU A 123 -1.19 12.42 -13.93
N HIS A 124 -1.04 12.17 -15.25
CA HIS A 124 -0.63 10.88 -15.80
C HIS A 124 -1.51 9.72 -15.31
N ILE A 125 -2.81 9.95 -15.24
CA ILE A 125 -3.82 8.96 -14.89
C ILE A 125 -4.53 8.52 -16.16
N GLU A 126 -4.46 7.23 -16.48
CA GLU A 126 -5.25 6.67 -17.59
C GLU A 126 -6.73 6.60 -17.18
N PRO A 127 -7.63 7.18 -17.97
CA PRO A 127 -9.06 7.16 -17.66
C PRO A 127 -9.63 5.77 -17.90
N ILE A 128 -10.04 5.12 -16.81
CA ILE A 128 -10.82 3.88 -16.85
C ILE A 128 -12.13 4.14 -16.14
N PHE A 129 -13.25 3.93 -16.82
CA PHE A 129 -14.58 4.07 -16.24
C PHE A 129 -15.37 2.78 -16.45
N LEU A 130 -15.61 2.06 -15.39
CA LEU A 130 -16.33 0.79 -15.38
C LEU A 130 -17.56 0.89 -14.47
N THR A 131 -18.66 0.29 -14.88
CA THR A 131 -19.90 0.21 -14.10
C THR A 131 -20.52 -1.19 -14.20
N GLY A 132 -21.51 -1.48 -13.36
CA GLY A 132 -22.29 -2.72 -13.44
C GLY A 132 -21.44 -3.98 -13.39
N ASP A 133 -21.72 -4.92 -14.29
CA ASP A 133 -21.06 -6.22 -14.33
C ASP A 133 -19.58 -6.16 -14.68
N GLU A 134 -19.17 -5.22 -15.53
CA GLU A 134 -17.75 -5.03 -15.86
C GLU A 134 -16.94 -4.60 -14.64
N LEU A 135 -17.46 -3.62 -13.87
CA LEU A 135 -16.84 -3.21 -12.63
C LEU A 135 -16.77 -4.37 -11.64
N LYS A 136 -17.89 -5.11 -11.50
CA LYS A 136 -17.95 -6.27 -10.62
C LYS A 136 -16.92 -7.33 -10.99
N ALA A 137 -16.81 -7.69 -12.26
CA ALA A 137 -15.82 -8.64 -12.74
C ALA A 137 -14.39 -8.20 -12.41
N LYS A 138 -14.10 -6.90 -12.59
CA LYS A 138 -12.77 -6.34 -12.28
C LYS A 138 -12.47 -6.33 -10.78
N VAL A 139 -13.47 -6.09 -9.94
CA VAL A 139 -13.34 -6.17 -8.48
C VAL A 139 -13.10 -7.62 -8.04
N ASP A 140 -13.85 -8.58 -8.60
CA ASP A 140 -13.71 -10.00 -8.27
C ASP A 140 -12.34 -10.55 -8.70
N GLU A 141 -11.88 -10.22 -9.91
CA GLU A 141 -10.52 -10.54 -10.41
C GLU A 141 -9.43 -10.03 -9.43
N ARG A 142 -9.55 -8.78 -9.03
CA ARG A 142 -8.61 -8.18 -8.10
C ARG A 142 -8.67 -8.80 -6.72
N GLY A 143 -9.87 -9.11 -6.24
CA GLY A 143 -10.07 -9.81 -4.97
C GLY A 143 -9.40 -11.18 -4.98
N ALA A 144 -9.52 -11.94 -6.08
CA ALA A 144 -8.85 -13.22 -6.24
C ALA A 144 -7.32 -13.08 -6.16
N LEU A 145 -6.73 -12.15 -6.92
CA LEU A 145 -5.29 -11.88 -6.88
C LEU A 145 -4.79 -11.50 -5.48
N LEU A 146 -5.56 -10.70 -4.74
CA LEU A 146 -5.18 -10.30 -3.38
C LEU A 146 -5.28 -11.46 -2.39
N ASN A 147 -6.19 -12.41 -2.60
CA ASN A 147 -6.33 -13.60 -1.74
C ASN A 147 -5.20 -14.63 -1.95
N GLU A 148 -4.55 -14.63 -3.11
CA GLU A 148 -3.39 -15.47 -3.39
C GLU A 148 -2.12 -14.99 -2.67
N ILE A 149 -2.10 -13.72 -2.26
CA ILE A 149 -0.95 -13.15 -1.58
C ILE A 149 -0.97 -13.58 -0.11
N THR A 150 -0.04 -14.43 0.28
CA THR A 150 0.14 -14.80 1.68
C THR A 150 0.68 -13.60 2.47
N ILE A 151 -0.17 -13.01 3.29
CA ILE A 151 0.25 -12.00 4.26
C ILE A 151 0.76 -12.77 5.48
N GLU A 152 2.06 -12.93 5.61
CA GLU A 152 2.66 -13.28 6.90
C GLU A 152 2.41 -12.11 7.85
N SER A 153 1.35 -12.18 8.63
CA SER A 153 1.16 -11.25 9.73
C SER A 153 2.36 -11.38 10.67
N PRO A 154 3.02 -10.29 11.06
CA PRO A 154 4.00 -10.37 12.12
C PRO A 154 3.35 -11.03 13.33
N PRO A 155 4.06 -11.88 14.08
CA PRO A 155 3.51 -12.53 15.26
C PRO A 155 2.85 -11.45 16.12
N ALA A 156 1.60 -11.71 16.52
CA ALA A 156 0.86 -10.76 17.37
C ALA A 156 1.75 -10.45 18.58
N LEU A 157 2.04 -9.18 18.79
CA LEU A 157 2.72 -8.76 20.01
C LEU A 157 1.89 -9.29 21.19
N PRO A 158 2.52 -9.93 22.18
CA PRO A 158 1.80 -10.38 23.35
C PRO A 158 1.01 -9.18 23.93
N PRO A 159 -0.22 -9.39 24.38
CA PRO A 159 -1.02 -8.31 24.93
C PRO A 159 -0.22 -7.52 25.95
N LEU A 160 -0.35 -6.20 25.95
CA LEU A 160 0.48 -5.30 26.76
C LEU A 160 0.53 -5.71 28.26
N HIS A 161 -0.57 -6.31 28.75
CA HIS A 161 -0.63 -6.81 30.13
C HIS A 161 0.35 -7.96 30.41
N TRP A 162 0.71 -8.80 29.44
CA TRP A 162 1.72 -9.84 29.58
C TRP A 162 3.14 -9.26 29.64
N ILE A 163 3.40 -8.18 28.89
CA ILE A 163 4.68 -7.46 28.93
C ILE A 163 4.85 -6.78 30.30
N ILE A 164 3.78 -6.15 30.80
CA ILE A 164 3.78 -5.51 32.13
C ILE A 164 3.94 -6.56 33.24
N LEU A 165 3.24 -7.71 33.15
CA LEU A 165 3.40 -8.82 34.11
C LEU A 165 4.83 -9.39 34.11
N GLY A 166 5.42 -9.55 32.91
CA GLY A 166 6.82 -9.99 32.78
C GLY A 166 7.80 -9.03 33.46
N LEU A 167 7.64 -7.73 33.23
CA LEU A 167 8.47 -6.69 33.84
C LEU A 167 8.27 -6.61 35.36
N THR A 168 7.02 -6.73 35.85
CA THR A 168 6.74 -6.73 37.30
C THR A 168 7.34 -7.96 38.02
N ILE A 169 7.32 -9.13 37.40
CA ILE A 169 7.95 -10.33 37.94
C ILE A 169 9.48 -10.17 38.01
N ILE A 170 10.12 -9.66 36.96
CA ILE A 170 11.56 -9.41 36.93
C ILE A 170 11.95 -8.37 37.99
N PHE A 171 11.20 -7.28 38.12
CA PHE A 171 11.44 -6.26 39.17
C PHE A 171 11.24 -6.82 40.59
N SER A 172 10.24 -7.66 40.79
CA SER A 172 9.99 -8.29 42.11
C SER A 172 11.11 -9.26 42.50
N ILE A 173 11.62 -10.03 41.54
CA ILE A 173 12.75 -10.94 41.77
C ILE A 173 14.03 -10.14 42.06
N TRP A 174 14.25 -9.04 41.35
CA TRP A 174 15.42 -8.16 41.56
C TRP A 174 15.37 -7.49 42.94
N ALA A 175 14.25 -6.90 43.33
CA ALA A 175 14.04 -6.25 44.61
C ALA A 175 14.19 -7.25 45.79
N TRP A 176 13.66 -8.48 45.63
CA TRP A 176 13.81 -9.55 46.65
C TRP A 176 15.27 -9.99 46.82
N ARG A 177 16.04 -10.03 45.73
CA ARG A 177 17.47 -10.38 45.73
C ARG A 177 18.31 -9.31 46.42
N GLU A 178 17.99 -8.03 46.22
CA GLU A 178 18.68 -6.91 46.88
C GLU A 178 18.40 -6.84 48.38
N ASP A 179 17.15 -7.11 48.80
CA ASP A 179 16.78 -7.15 50.22
C ASP A 179 17.44 -8.32 50.97
N LYS A 180 17.62 -9.47 50.33
CA LYS A 180 18.39 -10.59 50.87
C LYS A 180 19.87 -10.28 51.05
N ASN A 181 20.48 -9.59 50.11
CA ASN A 181 21.90 -9.22 50.20
C ASN A 181 22.15 -8.14 51.25
N LYS A 182 21.20 -7.26 51.54
CA LYS A 182 21.28 -6.27 52.63
C LYS A 182 21.09 -6.86 54.03
N LYS A 183 20.41 -8.01 54.14
CA LYS A 183 20.23 -8.71 55.44
C LYS A 183 21.34 -9.72 55.75
N ALA A 184 22.22 -9.99 54.76
CA ALA A 184 23.35 -10.92 54.92
C ALA A 184 24.71 -10.21 55.11
N ALA A 185 24.73 -8.87 55.08
CA ALA A 185 25.87 -8.01 55.40
C ALA A 185 25.65 -7.31 56.72
#